data_91408309ba7b133ae65f3cc26bd30d3b
#
_entry.id   91408309ba7b133ae65f3cc26bd30d3b
#
_cell.length_a   1.000
_cell.length_b   1.000
_cell.length_c   1.000
_cell.angle_alpha   90.00
_cell.angle_beta   90.00
_cell.angle_gamma   90.00
#
_symmetry.space_group_name_H-M   'P 1'
#
loop_
_entity.id
_entity.type
_entity.pdbx_description
1 polymer ?
#
loop_
_entity_poly.entity_id
_entity_poly.type
_entity_poly.pdbx_seq_one_letter_code
_entity_poly.pdbx_strand_id
1 'polypeptide(L)'
;MSCNNVCKLCNRLIISNSVTVVTVDGVDTLVIDIPSQAYMNCEKYCIVVAQPIPTTATITMPVAISIGGDTATVYPITLCNCVQINACAIRTRTKYSTRVYTSATGGTFRLLGNVNCYPQNNLASLPIPTTTTPTPATFNATKTTKTTTTTKKEVVAYE
;
A
#
# COMPACT_ATOMS: atom_id res chain seq x y z
N MET A 1 -14.49 11.88 29.59
CA MET A 1 -15.29 11.65 28.38
C MET A 1 -15.35 10.18 28.14
N SER A 2 -16.51 9.68 28.21
CA SER A 2 -16.74 8.25 28.05
C SER A 2 -16.61 7.87 26.58
N CYS A 3 -15.61 7.10 26.25
CA CYS A 3 -15.52 6.51 24.93
C CYS A 3 -16.42 5.29 24.87
N ASN A 4 -17.68 5.54 24.88
CA ASN A 4 -18.66 4.50 24.60
C ASN A 4 -18.80 4.35 23.09
N ASN A 5 -17.72 4.13 22.43
CA ASN A 5 -17.81 3.64 21.10
C ASN A 5 -17.54 2.16 21.13
N VAL A 6 -18.61 1.48 21.29
CA VAL A 6 -18.72 0.15 20.78
C VAL A 6 -17.94 0.14 19.50
N CYS A 7 -17.02 -0.77 19.35
CA CYS A 7 -16.31 -0.96 18.11
C CYS A 7 -17.33 -1.17 17.01
N LYS A 8 -17.79 -0.09 16.44
CA LYS A 8 -18.52 -0.19 15.21
C LYS A 8 -17.52 -0.78 14.27
N LEU A 9 -17.85 -1.92 13.75
CA LEU A 9 -17.12 -2.49 12.65
C LEU A 9 -16.76 -1.36 11.72
N CYS A 10 -15.54 -1.37 11.24
CA CYS A 10 -15.12 -0.37 10.30
C CYS A 10 -16.05 -0.40 9.12
N ASN A 11 -16.97 0.51 9.10
CA ASN A 11 -17.94 0.56 8.02
C ASN A 11 -17.30 1.01 6.70
N ARG A 12 -16.03 1.35 6.76
CA ARG A 12 -15.31 1.84 5.58
C ARG A 12 -14.11 0.97 5.34
N LEU A 13 -14.38 -0.15 4.73
CA LEU A 13 -13.34 -1.08 4.34
C LEU A 13 -12.77 -0.62 2.99
N ILE A 14 -11.49 -0.45 2.95
CA ILE A 14 -10.76 -0.02 1.76
C ILE A 14 -9.83 -1.15 1.36
N ILE A 15 -9.93 -1.59 0.14
CA ILE A 15 -9.05 -2.64 -0.37
C ILE A 15 -8.00 -1.95 -1.24
N SER A 16 -6.75 -2.27 -1.01
CA SER A 16 -5.66 -1.69 -1.79
C SER A 16 -5.76 -2.10 -3.26
N ASN A 17 -5.36 -1.21 -4.14
CA ASN A 17 -5.31 -1.47 -5.58
C ASN A 17 -3.98 -2.09 -5.97
N SER A 18 -2.91 -1.60 -5.39
CA SER A 18 -1.57 -2.11 -5.65
C SER A 18 -0.65 -1.86 -4.45
N VAL A 19 0.47 -2.56 -4.43
CA VAL A 19 1.53 -2.34 -3.44
C VAL A 19 2.84 -2.30 -4.22
N THR A 20 3.53 -1.18 -4.18
CA THR A 20 4.71 -0.96 -5.01
C THR A 20 5.83 -0.31 -4.20
N VAL A 21 7.05 -0.37 -4.71
CA VAL A 21 8.15 0.38 -4.14
C VAL A 21 8.41 1.57 -5.06
N VAL A 22 8.41 2.75 -4.49
CA VAL A 22 8.61 4.00 -5.23
C VAL A 22 9.63 4.84 -4.49
N THR A 23 10.48 5.51 -5.21
CA THR A 23 11.43 6.43 -4.60
C THR A 23 10.74 7.76 -4.35
N VAL A 24 10.62 8.14 -3.10
CA VAL A 24 9.99 9.38 -2.68
C VAL A 24 11.06 10.22 -2.00
N ASP A 25 11.34 11.38 -2.53
CA ASP A 25 12.37 12.28 -2.00
C ASP A 25 13.72 11.59 -1.80
N GLY A 26 14.05 10.70 -2.71
CA GLY A 26 15.33 9.98 -2.66
C GLY A 26 15.34 8.77 -1.74
N VAL A 27 14.21 8.42 -1.14
CA VAL A 27 14.10 7.27 -0.25
C VAL A 27 13.14 6.25 -0.82
N ASP A 28 13.58 5.02 -0.95
CA ASP A 28 12.71 3.95 -1.42
C ASP A 28 11.66 3.66 -0.37
N THR A 29 10.43 3.78 -0.77
CA THR A 29 9.26 3.72 0.10
C THR A 29 8.28 2.66 -0.39
N LEU A 30 7.76 1.87 0.52
CA LEU A 30 6.70 0.92 0.18
C LEU A 30 5.38 1.67 0.14
N VAL A 31 4.79 1.78 -1.03
CA VAL A 31 3.57 2.54 -1.24
C VAL A 31 2.39 1.61 -1.45
N ILE A 32 1.34 1.81 -0.67
CA ILE A 32 0.09 1.07 -0.77
C ILE A 32 -0.91 1.99 -1.45
N ASP A 33 -1.32 1.66 -2.65
CA ASP A 33 -2.29 2.46 -3.36
C ASP A 33 -3.71 2.09 -2.95
N ILE A 34 -4.52 3.09 -2.67
CA ILE A 34 -5.91 2.90 -2.29
C ILE A 34 -6.82 3.67 -3.26
N PRO A 35 -8.08 3.26 -3.37
CA PRO A 35 -8.99 3.88 -4.32
C PRO A 35 -9.14 5.39 -4.13
N SER A 36 -9.38 6.05 -5.24
CA SER A 36 -9.60 7.48 -5.25
C SER A 36 -10.96 7.80 -4.64
N GLN A 37 -10.94 8.48 -3.52
CA GLN A 37 -12.14 8.98 -2.86
C GLN A 37 -11.73 10.03 -1.83
N ALA A 38 -12.69 10.69 -1.24
CA ALA A 38 -12.40 11.66 -0.19
C ALA A 38 -12.13 10.93 1.13
N TYR A 39 -10.97 11.14 1.67
CA TYR A 39 -10.59 10.61 2.98
C TYR A 39 -10.66 11.75 3.99
N MET A 40 -11.67 11.68 4.84
CA MET A 40 -12.00 12.81 5.72
C MET A 40 -11.14 12.83 6.98
N ASN A 41 -10.81 14.03 7.41
CA ASN A 41 -10.05 14.23 8.63
C ASN A 41 -10.76 13.60 9.84
N CYS A 42 -9.99 12.97 10.70
CA CYS A 42 -10.44 12.30 11.91
C CYS A 42 -11.30 11.05 11.67
N GLU A 43 -11.56 10.69 10.44
CA GLU A 43 -12.35 9.52 10.13
C GLU A 43 -11.51 8.23 10.17
N LYS A 44 -12.20 7.14 10.46
CA LYS A 44 -11.56 5.84 10.59
C LYS A 44 -11.78 5.01 9.35
N TYR A 45 -10.72 4.45 8.82
CA TYR A 45 -10.75 3.57 7.66
C TYR A 45 -10.01 2.28 7.97
N CYS A 46 -10.51 1.17 7.44
CA CYS A 46 -9.85 -0.12 7.56
C CYS A 46 -9.28 -0.48 6.20
N ILE A 47 -7.98 -0.43 6.09
CA ILE A 47 -7.27 -0.72 4.85
C ILE A 47 -6.84 -2.17 4.84
N VAL A 48 -7.20 -2.87 3.79
CA VAL A 48 -6.77 -4.25 3.57
C VAL A 48 -5.70 -4.23 2.49
N VAL A 49 -4.53 -4.70 2.84
CA VAL A 49 -3.45 -4.89 1.89
C VAL A 49 -3.72 -6.19 1.16
N ALA A 50 -4.28 -6.09 -0.02
CA ALA A 50 -4.73 -7.27 -0.76
C ALA A 50 -3.65 -7.87 -1.65
N GLN A 51 -2.77 -7.06 -2.16
CA GLN A 51 -1.74 -7.51 -3.09
C GLN A 51 -0.50 -8.00 -2.36
N PRO A 52 0.31 -8.81 -3.01
CA PRO A 52 1.57 -9.25 -2.42
C PRO A 52 2.54 -8.08 -2.31
N ILE A 53 3.37 -8.14 -1.30
CA ILE A 53 4.41 -7.15 -1.13
C ILE A 53 5.55 -7.47 -2.10
N PRO A 54 6.05 -6.47 -2.85
CA PRO A 54 7.11 -6.72 -3.81
C PRO A 54 8.37 -7.29 -3.17
N THR A 55 9.05 -8.17 -3.89
CA THR A 55 10.29 -8.75 -3.41
C THR A 55 11.42 -7.74 -3.31
N THR A 56 11.27 -6.59 -3.95
CA THR A 56 12.24 -5.51 -3.86
C THR A 56 12.11 -4.72 -2.57
N ALA A 57 11.02 -4.91 -1.83
CA ALA A 57 10.84 -4.19 -0.58
C ALA A 57 11.75 -4.76 0.51
N THR A 58 12.36 -3.88 1.27
CA THR A 58 13.18 -4.28 2.41
C THR A 58 12.44 -3.96 3.71
N ILE A 59 12.80 -4.64 4.75
CA ILE A 59 12.11 -4.52 6.04
C ILE A 59 12.18 -3.11 6.65
N THR A 60 13.16 -2.35 6.25
CA THR A 60 13.37 -1.02 6.81
C THR A 60 12.77 0.11 5.98
N MET A 61 12.22 -0.20 4.82
CA MET A 61 11.57 0.82 4.00
C MET A 61 10.41 1.48 4.73
N PRO A 62 10.29 2.79 4.68
CA PRO A 62 9.12 3.47 5.23
C PRO A 62 7.89 3.11 4.42
N VAL A 63 6.73 3.19 5.03
CA VAL A 63 5.47 2.85 4.37
C VAL A 63 4.61 4.09 4.21
N ALA A 64 4.03 4.23 3.05
CA ALA A 64 3.13 5.34 2.75
C ALA A 64 1.92 4.86 1.93
N ILE A 65 0.95 5.71 1.81
CA ILE A 65 -0.27 5.46 1.04
C ILE A 65 -0.30 6.43 -0.12
N SER A 66 -0.66 5.94 -1.30
CA SER A 66 -1.04 6.77 -2.43
C SER A 66 -2.54 6.62 -2.67
N ILE A 67 -3.14 7.60 -3.28
CA ILE A 67 -4.58 7.60 -3.54
C ILE A 67 -4.81 7.67 -5.04
N GLY A 68 -5.50 6.69 -5.56
CA GLY A 68 -5.87 6.66 -6.98
C GLY A 68 -4.69 6.57 -7.94
N GLY A 69 -3.59 5.99 -7.50
CA GLY A 69 -2.41 5.79 -8.33
C GLY A 69 -1.47 6.99 -8.38
N ASP A 70 -1.74 8.03 -7.61
CA ASP A 70 -0.87 9.20 -7.61
C ASP A 70 0.31 8.97 -6.68
N THR A 71 1.44 8.59 -7.27
CA THR A 71 2.65 8.34 -6.51
C THR A 71 3.48 9.61 -6.28
N ALA A 72 3.06 10.71 -6.85
CA ALA A 72 3.75 11.98 -6.60
C ALA A 72 3.34 12.53 -5.23
N THR A 73 2.17 12.18 -4.76
CA THR A 73 1.69 12.60 -3.46
C THR A 73 1.43 11.38 -2.61
N VAL A 74 2.23 11.18 -1.60
CA VAL A 74 2.08 10.04 -0.71
C VAL A 74 1.90 10.49 0.73
N TYR A 75 1.18 9.69 1.50
CA TYR A 75 0.83 10.00 2.87
C TYR A 75 1.43 8.94 3.80
N PRO A 76 2.27 9.31 4.74
CA PRO A 76 2.91 8.31 5.60
C PRO A 76 1.90 7.59 6.48
N ILE A 77 2.18 6.33 6.75
CA ILE A 77 1.46 5.59 7.77
C ILE A 77 2.27 5.69 9.06
N THR A 78 1.64 6.18 10.11
CA THR A 78 2.33 6.39 11.38
C THR A 78 1.69 5.64 12.53
N LEU A 79 2.44 5.44 13.57
CA LEU A 79 1.92 4.96 14.84
C LEU A 79 1.31 6.12 15.63
N CYS A 80 0.75 5.83 16.79
CA CYS A 80 0.15 6.84 17.64
C CYS A 80 1.17 7.89 18.13
N ASN A 81 2.44 7.54 18.18
CA ASN A 81 3.51 8.45 18.54
C ASN A 81 4.07 9.24 17.36
N CYS A 82 3.39 9.23 16.23
CA CYS A 82 3.75 9.91 15.01
C CYS A 82 5.00 9.37 14.32
N VAL A 83 5.49 8.22 14.71
CA VAL A 83 6.62 7.59 14.03
C VAL A 83 6.10 6.81 12.82
N GLN A 84 6.69 7.00 11.68
CA GLN A 84 6.32 6.29 10.47
C GLN A 84 6.69 4.82 10.60
N ILE A 85 5.83 3.94 10.13
CA ILE A 85 6.09 2.51 10.21
C ILE A 85 6.94 2.05 9.04
N ASN A 86 7.58 0.93 9.23
CA ASN A 86 8.41 0.29 8.21
C ASN A 86 7.69 -0.89 7.58
N ALA A 87 8.17 -1.32 6.44
CA ALA A 87 7.57 -2.41 5.68
C ALA A 87 7.47 -3.71 6.47
N CYS A 88 8.34 -3.91 7.46
CA CYS A 88 8.25 -5.10 8.31
C CYS A 88 6.92 -5.22 9.06
N ALA A 89 6.20 -4.13 9.20
CA ALA A 89 4.91 -4.12 9.90
C ALA A 89 3.75 -4.43 8.97
N ILE A 90 3.99 -4.52 7.68
CA ILE A 90 2.93 -4.72 6.68
C ILE A 90 2.93 -6.16 6.19
N ARG A 91 1.74 -6.72 6.10
CA ARG A 91 1.55 -8.07 5.57
C ARG A 91 0.43 -8.06 4.56
N THR A 92 0.57 -8.89 3.56
CA THR A 92 -0.50 -9.09 2.59
C THR A 92 -1.70 -9.78 3.26
N ARG A 93 -2.87 -9.55 2.76
CA ARG A 93 -4.14 -10.11 3.24
C ARG A 93 -4.42 -9.72 4.70
N THR A 94 -3.94 -8.60 5.12
CA THR A 94 -4.10 -8.12 6.48
C THR A 94 -4.83 -6.78 6.49
N LYS A 95 -5.68 -6.62 7.48
CA LYS A 95 -6.47 -5.42 7.66
C LYS A 95 -5.81 -4.52 8.70
N TYR A 96 -5.65 -3.28 8.35
CA TYR A 96 -5.09 -2.26 9.22
C TYR A 96 -6.13 -1.19 9.50
N SER A 97 -6.44 -0.97 10.76
CA SER A 97 -7.35 0.11 11.14
C SER A 97 -6.56 1.40 11.26
N THR A 98 -6.97 2.40 10.53
CA THR A 98 -6.28 3.68 10.50
C THR A 98 -7.24 4.82 10.76
N ARG A 99 -6.70 5.95 11.19
CA ARG A 99 -7.42 7.21 11.26
C ARG A 99 -6.66 8.24 10.46
N VAL A 100 -7.38 9.00 9.66
CA VAL A 100 -6.78 10.03 8.82
C VAL A 100 -6.63 11.31 9.61
N TYR A 101 -5.50 11.95 9.49
CA TYR A 101 -5.28 13.29 10.02
C TYR A 101 -4.77 14.16 8.90
N THR A 102 -5.46 15.25 8.63
CA THR A 102 -5.07 16.18 7.59
C THR A 102 -4.53 17.46 8.22
N SER A 103 -3.58 18.05 7.54
CA SER A 103 -3.01 19.34 7.92
C SER A 103 -2.99 20.25 6.71
N ALA A 104 -2.58 21.47 6.88
CA ALA A 104 -2.50 22.42 5.78
C ALA A 104 -1.50 21.98 4.70
N THR A 105 -0.53 21.18 5.05
CA THR A 105 0.53 20.78 4.15
C THR A 105 0.48 19.32 3.76
N GLY A 106 -0.50 18.59 4.18
CA GLY A 106 -0.59 17.16 3.84
C GLY A 106 -1.45 16.39 4.82
N GLY A 107 -1.24 15.09 4.88
CA GLY A 107 -1.99 14.22 5.76
C GLY A 107 -1.22 12.97 6.16
N THR A 108 -1.73 12.26 7.14
CA THR A 108 -1.16 10.99 7.57
C THR A 108 -2.26 10.00 7.85
N PHE A 109 -1.95 8.73 7.70
CA PHE A 109 -2.80 7.65 8.12
C PHE A 109 -2.21 7.07 9.40
N ARG A 110 -2.86 7.30 10.52
CA ARG A 110 -2.35 6.84 11.81
C ARG A 110 -2.97 5.50 12.16
N LEU A 111 -2.15 4.52 12.45
CA LEU A 111 -2.62 3.21 12.84
C LEU A 111 -3.28 3.26 14.21
N LEU A 112 -4.38 2.55 14.33
CA LEU A 112 -5.09 2.40 15.57
C LEU A 112 -4.75 1.02 16.12
N GLY A 113 -3.79 0.96 16.98
CA GLY A 113 -3.31 -0.28 17.55
C GLY A 113 -1.83 -0.49 17.32
N ASN A 114 -1.33 -1.53 17.90
CA ASN A 114 0.07 -1.86 17.80
C ASN A 114 0.30 -2.76 16.59
N VAL A 115 1.40 -2.56 15.94
CA VAL A 115 1.84 -3.45 14.89
C VAL A 115 3.19 -4.02 15.29
N ASN A 116 3.37 -5.27 15.01
CA ASN A 116 4.62 -5.94 15.28
C ASN A 116 5.43 -6.01 13.99
N CYS A 117 6.70 -5.82 14.13
CA CYS A 117 7.62 -6.01 13.03
C CYS A 117 8.01 -7.50 12.97
N TYR A 118 7.73 -8.11 11.86
CA TYR A 118 8.05 -9.53 11.67
C TYR A 118 9.04 -9.65 10.51
N PRO A 119 10.27 -9.31 10.76
CA PRO A 119 11.25 -9.18 9.68
C PRO A 119 11.44 -10.42 8.85
N GLN A 120 11.17 -11.55 9.42
CA GLN A 120 11.39 -12.71 8.66
C GLN A 120 10.26 -13.12 7.83
N ASN A 121 9.10 -12.77 8.20
CA ASN A 121 7.94 -13.30 7.58
C ASN A 121 7.34 -12.45 6.57
N ASN A 122 7.64 -11.21 6.62
CA ASN A 122 6.96 -10.36 5.81
C ASN A 122 7.22 -10.54 4.40
N LEU A 123 8.42 -10.62 4.06
CA LEU A 123 8.73 -10.64 2.67
C LEU A 123 9.07 -12.01 2.24
N ALA A 124 9.76 -12.70 3.05
CA ALA A 124 10.19 -13.99 2.67
C ALA A 124 9.10 -15.01 2.53
N SER A 125 8.09 -14.87 3.25
CA SER A 125 7.07 -15.88 3.17
C SER A 125 6.16 -15.69 2.03
N LEU A 126 6.31 -14.63 1.34
CA LEU A 126 5.47 -14.49 0.28
C LEU A 126 6.02 -15.20 -0.82
N PRO A 127 5.38 -16.05 -1.30
CA PRO A 127 5.78 -16.87 -2.30
C PRO A 127 5.73 -16.17 -3.49
N ILE A 128 6.30 -15.43 -3.75
CA ILE A 128 6.20 -14.82 -4.79
C ILE A 128 6.88 -15.28 -5.75
N PRO A 129 6.51 -15.54 -6.54
CA PRO A 129 6.89 -15.98 -7.65
C PRO A 129 7.69 -15.21 -8.29
N THR A 130 8.21 -14.93 -8.05
CA THR A 130 9.05 -14.48 -8.61
C THR A 130 9.17 -13.92 -9.67
N THR A 131 9.28 -14.18 -10.26
CA THR A 131 9.49 -13.83 -11.40
C THR A 131 9.45 -12.61 -11.61
N THR A 132 9.22 -12.14 -11.36
CA THR A 132 9.02 -11.21 -11.75
C THR A 132 9.33 -10.14 -11.70
N THR A 133 9.86 -9.84 -11.44
CA THR A 133 10.36 -8.89 -11.75
C THR A 133 10.02 -7.78 -11.57
N PRO A 134 9.61 -7.35 -11.58
CA PRO A 134 9.45 -6.25 -11.77
C PRO A 134 9.19 -5.37 -10.94
N THR A 135 9.54 -4.68 -10.87
CA THR A 135 9.44 -3.69 -10.21
C THR A 135 8.18 -3.12 -10.15
N PRO A 136 7.85 -2.67 -9.16
CA PRO A 136 6.60 -2.14 -8.98
C PRO A 136 6.46 -0.89 -9.67
N ALA A 137 7.38 -0.14 -9.69
CA ALA A 137 7.24 1.05 -10.39
C ALA A 137 6.83 0.73 -11.74
N THR A 138 7.24 -0.38 -12.21
CA THR A 138 6.88 -0.73 -13.50
C THR A 138 5.61 -1.43 -13.47
N PHE A 139 5.06 -1.66 -12.38
CA PHE A 139 3.83 -2.40 -12.30
C PHE A 139 2.78 -1.87 -13.24
N ASN A 140 2.59 -0.61 -13.25
CA ASN A 140 1.58 -0.03 -14.11
C ASN A 140 1.96 -0.13 -15.58
N ALA A 141 3.19 -0.01 -15.83
CA ALA A 141 3.67 -0.10 -17.17
C ALA A 141 3.57 -1.52 -17.68
N THR A 142 3.76 -2.45 -16.82
CA THR A 142 3.65 -3.82 -17.15
C THR A 142 2.30 -4.18 -17.65
N LYS A 143 1.33 -3.62 -17.05
CA LYS A 143 0.00 -3.88 -17.40
C LYS A 143 -0.24 -3.49 -18.82
N THR A 144 0.27 -2.40 -19.20
CA THR A 144 0.05 -1.91 -20.55
C THR A 144 0.81 -2.75 -21.55
N THR A 145 1.98 -3.09 -21.22
CA THR A 145 2.80 -3.83 -22.12
C THR A 145 2.24 -5.18 -22.45
N LYS A 146 1.63 -5.77 -21.49
CA LYS A 146 1.10 -7.03 -21.68
C LYS A 146 0.05 -7.07 -22.71
N THR A 147 -0.78 -6.13 -22.70
CA THR A 147 -1.87 -6.11 -23.64
C THR A 147 -1.36 -6.01 -25.05
N THR A 148 -0.37 -5.21 -25.22
CA THR A 148 0.10 -4.97 -26.55
C THR A 148 0.76 -6.19 -27.15
N THR A 149 1.45 -6.90 -26.37
CA THR A 149 2.16 -8.04 -26.88
C THR A 149 1.23 -9.11 -27.34
N THR A 150 0.18 -9.26 -26.66
CA THR A 150 -0.75 -10.30 -27.01
C THR A 150 -1.34 -10.04 -28.35
N THR A 151 -1.65 -8.84 -28.60
CA THR A 151 -2.28 -8.52 -29.83
C THR A 151 -1.38 -8.81 -31.00
N LYS A 152 -0.15 -8.54 -30.89
CA LYS A 152 0.66 -8.75 -31.97
C LYS A 152 0.85 -10.15 -32.30
N LYS A 153 0.89 -10.92 -31.40
CA LYS A 153 1.09 -12.23 -31.66
C LYS A 153 0.06 -12.83 -32.44
N GLU A 154 -1.07 -12.48 -32.21
CA GLU A 154 -2.10 -13.10 -32.89
C GLU A 154 -2.15 -12.76 -34.28
N VAL A 155 -1.78 -11.62 -34.63
CA VAL A 155 -1.88 -11.22 -35.99
C VAL A 155 -0.89 -11.96 -36.84
N VAL A 156 0.19 -12.32 -36.29
CA VAL A 156 1.17 -12.96 -37.09
C VAL A 156 0.90 -14.41 -37.30
N ALA A 157 0.14 -14.92 -36.50
CA ALA A 157 -0.08 -16.32 -36.54
C ALA A 157 -0.95 -16.78 -37.68
N TYR A 158 -1.56 -15.94 -38.36
CA TYR A 158 -2.48 -16.37 -39.33
C TYR A 158 -2.17 -16.04 -40.76
N GLU A 159 -0.99 -15.72 -40.98
CA GLU A 159 -0.62 -15.58 -42.31
C GLU A 159 0.12 -16.79 -42.75
#